data_2b67083ce7ec3f56b5d0c804533510b9
#
_entry.id   2b67083ce7ec3f56b5d0c804533510b9
#
_cell.length_a   1.000
_cell.length_b   1.000
_cell.length_c   1.000
_cell.angle_alpha   90.00
_cell.angle_beta   90.00
_cell.angle_gamma   90.00
#
_symmetry.space_group_name_H-M   'P 1'
#
loop_
_entity.id
_entity.type
_entity.pdbx_description
1 polymer ?
#
loop_
_entity_poly.entity_id
_entity_poly.type
_entity_poly.pdbx_seq_one_letter_code
_entity_poly.pdbx_strand_id
1 'polypeptide(L)'
;MVANDLSWQMPLKRTGLTDLLVARILGLVTTGNLKAGDQLPSERKLAETFEISRPTLREALRALAVLGVLEVRHGGGVFVSQLQAGDLLAPLAFFLTLRGTEVGKLYEARRLIEGEIAALAAERGDPVALPELEASIVAQETAKDDPERYREIDTAFHRRLAELAENDFLARAAQSLNVLGLEFRKVASETPDVITTSIEDHRAIIAAIKGRDPAGARAAMILHMNHVLTSTQALMTSRPQ
;
A
#
# COMPACT_ATOMS: atom_id res chain seq x y z
N MET A 1 -25.78 28.84 -1.97
CA MET A 1 -27.00 28.34 -1.35
C MET A 1 -27.91 27.83 -2.46
N VAL A 2 -27.59 26.66 -3.05
CA VAL A 2 -28.35 25.96 -4.09
C VAL A 2 -28.16 24.45 -3.84
N ALA A 3 -28.75 23.93 -2.79
CA ALA A 3 -28.67 22.50 -2.48
C ALA A 3 -29.96 21.91 -1.89
N ASN A 4 -31.11 22.60 -2.08
CA ASN A 4 -32.30 22.21 -1.35
C ASN A 4 -33.45 21.68 -2.23
N ASP A 5 -33.19 21.33 -3.48
CA ASP A 5 -34.20 20.63 -4.31
C ASP A 5 -33.57 19.42 -5.03
N LEU A 6 -32.92 18.57 -4.23
CA LEU A 6 -32.42 17.28 -4.68
C LEU A 6 -33.50 16.22 -4.48
N SER A 7 -34.68 16.44 -5.05
CA SER A 7 -35.63 15.36 -5.31
C SER A 7 -35.10 14.49 -6.46
N TRP A 8 -33.98 13.84 -6.22
CA TRP A 8 -33.41 12.82 -7.11
C TRP A 8 -34.29 11.56 -7.05
N GLN A 9 -35.58 11.73 -7.34
CA GLN A 9 -36.48 10.59 -7.55
C GLN A 9 -36.20 9.98 -8.91
N MET A 10 -35.00 9.45 -9.07
CA MET A 10 -34.73 8.58 -10.21
C MET A 10 -34.74 7.13 -9.76
N PRO A 11 -35.53 6.27 -10.41
CA PRO A 11 -35.44 4.85 -10.17
C PRO A 11 -34.09 4.37 -10.66
N LEU A 12 -33.11 4.28 -9.75
CA LEU A 12 -31.87 3.53 -9.97
C LEU A 12 -32.26 2.05 -10.02
N LYS A 13 -32.66 1.56 -11.16
CA LYS A 13 -32.90 0.14 -11.38
C LYS A 13 -32.51 -0.27 -12.77
N ARG A 14 -31.37 -0.87 -12.82
CA ARG A 14 -30.88 -2.02 -13.58
C ARG A 14 -29.40 -2.04 -13.31
N THR A 15 -28.93 -3.12 -12.68
CA THR A 15 -27.53 -3.46 -12.73
C THR A 15 -27.12 -3.35 -14.19
N GLY A 16 -26.35 -2.34 -14.53
CA GLY A 16 -26.01 -2.06 -15.92
C GLY A 16 -25.15 -3.21 -16.46
N LEU A 17 -25.14 -3.43 -17.76
CA LEU A 17 -24.23 -4.40 -18.38
C LEU A 17 -22.78 -4.13 -18.00
N THR A 18 -22.42 -2.87 -17.75
CA THR A 18 -21.12 -2.44 -17.22
C THR A 18 -20.84 -3.07 -15.87
N ASP A 19 -21.78 -2.98 -14.92
CA ASP A 19 -21.59 -3.52 -13.55
C ASP A 19 -21.50 -5.05 -13.56
N LEU A 20 -22.32 -5.71 -14.39
CA LEU A 20 -22.27 -7.17 -14.56
C LEU A 20 -20.92 -7.62 -15.13
N LEU A 21 -20.39 -6.87 -16.10
CA LEU A 21 -19.09 -7.16 -16.68
C LEU A 21 -17.94 -6.92 -15.67
N VAL A 22 -18.00 -5.84 -14.91
CA VAL A 22 -17.06 -5.56 -13.80
C VAL A 22 -17.06 -6.73 -12.81
N ALA A 23 -18.24 -7.13 -12.34
CA ALA A 23 -18.39 -8.26 -11.42
C ALA A 23 -17.88 -9.58 -12.03
N ARG A 24 -18.10 -9.81 -13.33
CA ARG A 24 -17.63 -11.01 -14.04
C ARG A 24 -16.10 -11.07 -14.10
N ILE A 25 -15.45 -9.96 -14.47
CA ILE A 25 -13.97 -9.90 -14.54
C ILE A 25 -13.36 -10.03 -13.15
N LEU A 26 -13.92 -9.36 -12.13
CA LEU A 26 -13.50 -9.53 -10.74
C LEU A 26 -13.63 -10.99 -10.28
N GLY A 27 -14.74 -11.65 -10.65
CA GLY A 27 -14.93 -13.08 -10.37
C GLY A 27 -13.85 -13.97 -11.00
N LEU A 28 -13.42 -13.67 -12.23
CA LEU A 28 -12.33 -14.41 -12.88
C LEU A 28 -10.98 -14.20 -12.18
N VAL A 29 -10.70 -12.99 -11.67
CA VAL A 29 -9.50 -12.68 -10.90
C VAL A 29 -9.54 -13.39 -9.54
N THR A 30 -10.64 -13.30 -8.81
CA THR A 30 -10.77 -13.90 -7.46
C THR A 30 -10.75 -15.43 -7.48
N THR A 31 -11.23 -16.06 -8.56
CA THR A 31 -11.16 -17.52 -8.74
C THR A 31 -9.83 -18.01 -9.33
N GLY A 32 -8.89 -17.10 -9.62
CA GLY A 32 -7.57 -17.42 -10.18
C GLY A 32 -7.58 -17.81 -11.66
N ASN A 33 -8.73 -17.68 -12.36
CA ASN A 33 -8.84 -17.88 -13.80
C ASN A 33 -8.16 -16.77 -14.62
N LEU A 34 -8.01 -15.57 -14.02
CA LEU A 34 -7.15 -14.48 -14.47
C LEU A 34 -6.17 -14.17 -13.34
N LYS A 35 -4.88 -14.18 -13.65
CA LYS A 35 -3.80 -13.95 -12.70
C LYS A 35 -3.15 -12.59 -12.94
N ALA A 36 -2.47 -12.08 -11.92
CA ALA A 36 -1.65 -10.89 -12.04
C ALA A 36 -0.69 -10.99 -13.24
N GLY A 37 -0.68 -9.96 -14.07
CA GLY A 37 0.12 -9.89 -15.30
C GLY A 37 -0.52 -10.52 -16.54
N ASP A 38 -1.62 -11.25 -16.42
CA ASP A 38 -2.30 -11.84 -17.57
C ASP A 38 -2.85 -10.76 -18.50
N GLN A 39 -2.66 -10.96 -19.80
CA GLN A 39 -3.20 -10.09 -20.83
C GLN A 39 -4.66 -10.50 -21.13
N LEU A 40 -5.57 -9.53 -21.10
CA LEU A 40 -6.94 -9.74 -21.53
C LEU A 40 -7.00 -9.88 -23.07
N PRO A 41 -7.98 -10.64 -23.60
CA PRO A 41 -8.27 -10.63 -25.04
C PRO A 41 -8.55 -9.21 -25.53
N SER A 42 -8.36 -8.97 -26.83
CA SER A 42 -8.63 -7.65 -27.44
C SER A 42 -10.06 -7.16 -27.16
N GLU A 43 -10.24 -5.83 -27.04
CA GLU A 43 -11.56 -5.23 -26.83
C GLU A 43 -12.60 -5.75 -27.85
N ARG A 44 -12.17 -5.96 -29.12
CA ARG A 44 -13.06 -6.52 -30.14
C ARG A 44 -13.53 -7.92 -29.77
N LYS A 45 -12.57 -8.79 -29.38
CA LYS A 45 -12.88 -10.18 -29.02
C LYS A 45 -13.73 -10.27 -27.74
N LEU A 46 -13.45 -9.43 -26.73
CA LEU A 46 -14.25 -9.38 -25.50
C LEU A 46 -15.67 -8.88 -25.77
N ALA A 47 -15.84 -7.83 -26.59
CA ALA A 47 -17.15 -7.32 -26.96
C ALA A 47 -18.00 -8.38 -27.70
N GLU A 48 -17.39 -9.12 -28.62
CA GLU A 48 -17.99 -10.25 -29.32
C GLU A 48 -18.35 -11.38 -28.33
N THR A 49 -17.44 -11.75 -27.43
CA THR A 49 -17.63 -12.86 -26.49
C THR A 49 -18.73 -12.57 -25.46
N PHE A 50 -18.82 -11.33 -24.99
CA PHE A 50 -19.85 -10.93 -24.01
C PHE A 50 -21.12 -10.40 -24.66
N GLU A 51 -21.21 -10.35 -25.99
CA GLU A 51 -22.34 -9.84 -26.76
C GLU A 51 -22.78 -8.42 -26.34
N ILE A 52 -21.77 -7.55 -26.10
CA ILE A 52 -21.99 -6.17 -25.67
C ILE A 52 -21.38 -5.16 -26.64
N SER A 53 -21.79 -3.91 -26.51
CA SER A 53 -21.20 -2.83 -27.28
C SER A 53 -19.78 -2.52 -26.83
N ARG A 54 -18.91 -2.11 -27.77
CA ARG A 54 -17.54 -1.66 -27.42
C ARG A 54 -17.51 -0.49 -26.42
N PRO A 55 -18.41 0.52 -26.49
CA PRO A 55 -18.48 1.56 -25.47
C PRO A 55 -18.75 1.01 -24.08
N THR A 56 -19.71 0.10 -23.92
CA THR A 56 -20.03 -0.54 -22.63
C THR A 56 -18.83 -1.33 -22.08
N LEU A 57 -18.16 -2.09 -22.96
CA LEU A 57 -16.94 -2.79 -22.58
C LEU A 57 -15.85 -1.82 -22.08
N ARG A 58 -15.58 -0.74 -22.84
CA ARG A 58 -14.56 0.25 -22.46
C ARG A 58 -14.86 0.92 -21.13
N GLU A 59 -16.13 1.20 -20.85
CA GLU A 59 -16.55 1.76 -19.57
C GLU A 59 -16.22 0.80 -18.42
N ALA A 60 -16.53 -0.48 -18.54
CA ALA A 60 -16.20 -1.49 -17.54
C ALA A 60 -14.68 -1.66 -17.37
N LEU A 61 -13.92 -1.73 -18.47
CA LEU A 61 -12.46 -1.83 -18.40
C LEU A 61 -11.82 -0.60 -17.75
N ARG A 62 -12.34 0.61 -18.05
CA ARG A 62 -11.91 1.85 -17.38
C ARG A 62 -12.23 1.85 -15.90
N ALA A 63 -13.42 1.40 -15.49
CA ALA A 63 -13.77 1.28 -14.08
C ALA A 63 -12.80 0.35 -13.35
N LEU A 64 -12.50 -0.82 -13.93
CA LEU A 64 -11.53 -1.76 -13.37
C LEU A 64 -10.09 -1.20 -13.34
N ALA A 65 -9.72 -0.39 -14.33
CA ALA A 65 -8.42 0.29 -14.32
C ALA A 65 -8.34 1.38 -13.25
N VAL A 66 -9.42 2.15 -13.05
CA VAL A 66 -9.51 3.12 -11.95
C VAL A 66 -9.44 2.42 -10.58
N LEU A 67 -9.99 1.23 -10.46
CA LEU A 67 -9.88 0.40 -9.24
C LEU A 67 -8.52 -0.28 -9.08
N GLY A 68 -7.57 -0.08 -10.00
CA GLY A 68 -6.26 -0.70 -9.95
C GLY A 68 -6.25 -2.21 -10.24
N VAL A 69 -7.38 -2.79 -10.67
CA VAL A 69 -7.47 -4.22 -11.00
C VAL A 69 -6.88 -4.50 -12.38
N LEU A 70 -7.02 -3.56 -13.31
CA LEU A 70 -6.47 -3.66 -14.66
C LEU A 70 -5.47 -2.53 -14.93
N GLU A 71 -4.54 -2.80 -15.82
CA GLU A 71 -3.56 -1.84 -16.34
C GLU A 71 -3.71 -1.74 -17.86
N VAL A 72 -3.85 -0.51 -18.37
CA VAL A 72 -3.89 -0.24 -19.82
C VAL A 72 -2.50 0.16 -20.28
N ARG A 73 -1.86 -0.67 -21.10
CA ARG A 73 -0.54 -0.38 -21.68
C ARG A 73 -0.71 0.18 -23.10
N HIS A 74 -0.17 1.37 -23.34
CA HIS A 74 -0.25 2.02 -24.66
C HIS A 74 0.33 1.10 -25.75
N GLY A 75 -0.51 0.78 -26.74
CA GLY A 75 -0.12 -0.15 -27.82
C GLY A 75 -0.02 -1.63 -27.42
N GLY A 76 -0.09 -1.96 -26.13
CA GLY A 76 0.08 -3.32 -25.61
C GLY A 76 -1.22 -4.04 -25.22
N GLY A 77 -2.30 -3.29 -25.03
CA GLY A 77 -3.58 -3.86 -24.59
C GLY A 77 -3.90 -3.67 -23.11
N VAL A 78 -4.80 -4.50 -22.59
CA VAL A 78 -5.24 -4.47 -21.19
C VAL A 78 -4.71 -5.70 -20.46
N PHE A 79 -4.16 -5.51 -19.29
CA PHE A 79 -3.56 -6.57 -18.45
C PHE A 79 -4.20 -6.56 -17.07
N VAL A 80 -4.23 -7.70 -16.39
CA VAL A 80 -4.47 -7.73 -14.94
C VAL A 80 -3.27 -7.08 -14.27
N SER A 81 -3.49 -6.11 -13.38
CA SER A 81 -2.41 -5.46 -12.64
C SER A 81 -1.66 -6.47 -11.76
N GLN A 82 -0.56 -6.05 -11.14
CA GLN A 82 0.12 -6.91 -10.17
C GLN A 82 -0.71 -7.13 -8.90
N LEU A 83 -1.91 -6.50 -8.82
CA LEU A 83 -2.82 -6.55 -7.67
C LEU A 83 -2.11 -6.19 -6.35
N GLN A 84 -1.06 -5.37 -6.46
CA GLN A 84 -0.37 -4.83 -5.29
C GLN A 84 -1.28 -3.83 -4.58
N ALA A 85 -1.06 -3.65 -3.28
CA ALA A 85 -1.82 -2.65 -2.53
C ALA A 85 -1.68 -1.24 -3.13
N GLY A 86 -0.54 -0.92 -3.74
CA GLY A 86 -0.31 0.32 -4.47
C GLY A 86 -1.27 0.51 -5.64
N ASP A 87 -1.48 -0.53 -6.43
CA ASP A 87 -2.39 -0.50 -7.58
C ASP A 87 -3.84 -0.27 -7.15
N LEU A 88 -4.26 -0.98 -6.09
CA LEU A 88 -5.63 -0.96 -5.59
C LEU A 88 -5.97 0.31 -4.81
N LEU A 89 -4.99 0.94 -4.17
CA LEU A 89 -5.19 2.07 -3.28
C LEU A 89 -4.72 3.42 -3.85
N ALA A 90 -4.09 3.44 -5.01
CA ALA A 90 -3.71 4.69 -5.66
C ALA A 90 -4.87 5.70 -5.80
N PRO A 91 -6.12 5.28 -6.16
CA PRO A 91 -7.26 6.18 -6.18
C PRO A 91 -7.59 6.74 -4.80
N LEU A 92 -7.46 5.94 -3.74
CA LEU A 92 -7.71 6.37 -2.37
C LEU A 92 -6.63 7.34 -1.89
N ALA A 93 -5.36 7.10 -2.24
CA ALA A 93 -4.25 8.00 -1.96
C ALA A 93 -4.50 9.39 -2.54
N PHE A 94 -4.90 9.47 -3.80
CA PHE A 94 -5.28 10.71 -4.45
C PHE A 94 -6.42 11.44 -3.71
N PHE A 95 -7.47 10.71 -3.33
CA PHE A 95 -8.61 11.27 -2.61
C PHE A 95 -8.23 11.84 -1.23
N LEU A 96 -7.35 11.16 -0.51
CA LEU A 96 -6.82 11.62 0.77
C LEU A 96 -5.95 12.87 0.60
N THR A 97 -5.17 12.97 -0.47
CA THR A 97 -4.38 14.16 -0.80
C THR A 97 -5.27 15.38 -1.03
N LEU A 98 -6.40 15.22 -1.74
CA LEU A 98 -7.36 16.30 -1.98
C LEU A 98 -8.03 16.81 -0.70
N ARG A 99 -8.16 15.99 0.33
CA ARG A 99 -8.78 16.39 1.61
C ARG A 99 -7.80 16.93 2.64
N GLY A 100 -6.53 17.10 2.30
CA GLY A 100 -5.50 17.48 3.26
C GLY A 100 -5.30 16.38 4.29
N THR A 101 -4.64 15.28 3.89
CA THR A 101 -4.41 14.15 4.77
C THR A 101 -3.66 14.61 6.02
N GLU A 102 -4.30 14.49 7.17
CA GLU A 102 -3.64 14.73 8.44
C GLU A 102 -2.62 13.58 8.63
N VAL A 103 -1.35 13.88 8.34
CA VAL A 103 -0.25 12.92 8.48
C VAL A 103 -0.27 12.23 9.86
N GLY A 104 -0.72 12.95 10.90
CA GLY A 104 -0.89 12.40 12.24
C GLY A 104 -1.85 11.21 12.30
N LYS A 105 -3.00 11.29 11.62
CA LYS A 105 -3.97 10.19 11.58
C LYS A 105 -3.47 8.97 10.81
N LEU A 106 -2.71 9.21 9.73
CA LEU A 106 -2.06 8.12 9.01
C LEU A 106 -1.08 7.36 9.93
N TYR A 107 -0.23 8.09 10.64
CA TYR A 107 0.73 7.46 11.55
C TYR A 107 0.08 6.86 12.80
N GLU A 108 -1.07 7.36 13.24
CA GLU A 108 -1.88 6.70 14.27
C GLU A 108 -2.31 5.30 13.83
N ALA A 109 -2.84 5.16 12.61
CA ALA A 109 -3.20 3.86 12.04
C ALA A 109 -1.97 2.96 11.87
N ARG A 110 -0.84 3.51 11.39
CA ARG A 110 0.42 2.76 11.23
C ARG A 110 0.94 2.23 12.56
N ARG A 111 0.94 3.03 13.63
CA ARG A 111 1.36 2.57 14.97
C ARG A 111 0.57 1.35 15.45
N LEU A 112 -0.75 1.35 15.23
CA LEU A 112 -1.61 0.24 15.62
C LEU A 112 -1.30 -1.03 14.82
N ILE A 113 -1.20 -0.91 13.51
CA ILE A 113 -1.04 -2.06 12.62
C ILE A 113 0.40 -2.58 12.65
N GLU A 114 1.40 -1.70 12.48
CA GLU A 114 2.80 -2.11 12.41
C GLU A 114 3.34 -2.51 13.79
N GLY A 115 2.83 -1.90 14.87
CA GLY A 115 3.12 -2.35 16.24
C GLY A 115 2.63 -3.77 16.51
N GLU A 116 1.43 -4.13 16.04
CA GLU A 116 0.91 -5.48 16.17
C GLU A 116 1.68 -6.47 15.28
N ILE A 117 2.04 -6.08 14.07
CA ILE A 117 2.91 -6.86 13.19
C ILE A 117 4.23 -7.20 13.88
N ALA A 118 4.90 -6.23 14.50
CA ALA A 118 6.16 -6.46 15.20
C ALA A 118 5.98 -7.41 16.40
N ALA A 119 4.89 -7.29 17.15
CA ALA A 119 4.58 -8.19 18.24
C ALA A 119 4.36 -9.64 17.77
N LEU A 120 3.56 -9.82 16.71
CA LEU A 120 3.31 -11.14 16.12
C LEU A 120 4.59 -11.74 15.51
N ALA A 121 5.44 -10.92 14.89
CA ALA A 121 6.74 -11.35 14.39
C ALA A 121 7.65 -11.85 15.53
N ALA A 122 7.61 -11.22 16.71
CA ALA A 122 8.34 -11.68 17.89
C ALA A 122 7.75 -12.98 18.47
N GLU A 123 6.44 -13.15 18.42
CA GLU A 123 5.74 -14.34 18.93
C GLU A 123 5.92 -15.55 18.01
N ARG A 124 5.77 -15.36 16.68
CA ARG A 124 5.65 -16.43 15.67
C ARG A 124 6.90 -16.57 14.83
N GLY A 125 7.68 -15.49 14.71
CA GLY A 125 8.75 -15.36 13.73
C GLY A 125 9.72 -16.53 13.71
N ASP A 126 10.00 -17.03 12.51
CA ASP A 126 10.98 -18.08 12.28
C ASP A 126 12.40 -17.54 12.58
N PRO A 127 13.15 -18.18 13.48
CA PRO A 127 14.55 -17.81 13.75
C PRO A 127 15.43 -17.81 12.49
N VAL A 128 15.08 -18.57 11.47
CA VAL A 128 15.80 -18.62 10.18
C VAL A 128 15.74 -17.30 9.43
N ALA A 129 14.70 -16.49 9.67
CA ALA A 129 14.56 -15.19 9.02
C ALA A 129 15.31 -14.03 9.73
N LEU A 130 15.80 -14.23 10.96
CA LEU A 130 16.54 -13.21 11.70
C LEU A 130 17.81 -12.74 10.99
N PRO A 131 18.66 -13.62 10.39
CA PRO A 131 19.84 -13.19 9.65
C PRO A 131 19.51 -12.26 8.48
N GLU A 132 18.36 -12.42 7.82
CA GLU A 132 17.92 -11.53 6.74
C GLU A 132 17.57 -10.13 7.26
N LEU A 133 16.90 -10.04 8.42
CA LEU A 133 16.61 -8.77 9.07
C LEU A 133 17.89 -8.08 9.55
N GLU A 134 18.82 -8.82 10.14
CA GLU A 134 20.13 -8.27 10.56
C GLU A 134 20.95 -7.79 9.35
N ALA A 135 20.94 -8.54 8.25
CA ALA A 135 21.60 -8.12 7.00
C ALA A 135 20.96 -6.85 6.40
N SER A 136 19.64 -6.69 6.56
CA SER A 136 18.94 -5.47 6.13
C SER A 136 19.47 -4.24 6.88
N ILE A 137 19.80 -4.33 8.16
CA ILE A 137 20.42 -3.21 8.92
C ILE A 137 21.77 -2.81 8.32
N VAL A 138 22.62 -3.77 7.99
CA VAL A 138 23.91 -3.50 7.35
C VAL A 138 23.72 -2.81 6.00
N ALA A 139 22.73 -3.26 5.22
CA ALA A 139 22.40 -2.65 3.94
C ALA A 139 21.85 -1.20 4.10
N GLN A 140 21.04 -0.94 5.13
CA GLN A 140 20.54 0.40 5.46
C GLN A 140 21.69 1.33 5.85
N GLU A 141 22.64 0.88 6.66
CA GLU A 141 23.83 1.65 7.02
C GLU A 141 24.69 2.01 5.81
N THR A 142 24.86 1.05 4.89
CA THR A 142 25.62 1.28 3.65
C THR A 142 24.93 2.29 2.75
N ALA A 143 23.60 2.35 2.78
CA ALA A 143 22.77 3.24 1.95
C ALA A 143 22.42 4.58 2.62
N LYS A 144 22.96 4.91 3.81
CA LYS A 144 22.57 6.11 4.56
C LYS A 144 22.76 7.43 3.82
N ASP A 145 23.72 7.48 2.90
CA ASP A 145 24.01 8.64 2.06
C ASP A 145 23.31 8.59 0.68
N ASP A 146 22.51 7.56 0.44
CA ASP A 146 21.65 7.38 -0.74
C ASP A 146 20.18 7.22 -0.31
N PRO A 147 19.44 8.32 -0.20
CA PRO A 147 18.04 8.30 0.29
C PRO A 147 17.08 7.44 -0.53
N GLU A 148 17.31 7.30 -1.83
CA GLU A 148 16.46 6.46 -2.69
C GLU A 148 16.70 4.98 -2.37
N ARG A 149 17.95 4.59 -2.33
CA ARG A 149 18.34 3.22 -1.99
C ARG A 149 17.95 2.86 -0.55
N TYR A 150 18.12 3.79 0.39
CA TYR A 150 17.66 3.60 1.78
C TYR A 150 16.16 3.30 1.84
N ARG A 151 15.32 4.09 1.16
CA ARG A 151 13.86 3.88 1.15
C ARG A 151 13.43 2.53 0.59
N GLU A 152 14.14 2.02 -0.43
CA GLU A 152 13.88 0.68 -0.96
C GLU A 152 14.13 -0.40 0.10
N ILE A 153 15.28 -0.30 0.80
CA ILE A 153 15.68 -1.27 1.82
C ILE A 153 14.76 -1.16 3.05
N ASP A 154 14.42 0.04 3.48
CA ASP A 154 13.46 0.33 4.56
C ASP A 154 12.08 -0.28 4.26
N THR A 155 11.59 -0.08 3.05
CA THR A 155 10.32 -0.68 2.61
C THR A 155 10.38 -2.21 2.61
N ALA A 156 11.49 -2.78 2.17
CA ALA A 156 11.70 -4.23 2.18
C ALA A 156 11.77 -4.78 3.62
N PHE A 157 12.41 -4.07 4.55
CA PHE A 157 12.46 -4.41 5.97
C PHE A 157 11.06 -4.52 6.59
N HIS A 158 10.23 -3.48 6.44
CA HIS A 158 8.85 -3.49 6.96
C HIS A 158 7.99 -4.59 6.32
N ARG A 159 8.16 -4.83 5.01
CA ARG A 159 7.49 -5.94 4.35
C ARG A 159 7.89 -7.29 4.95
N ARG A 160 9.20 -7.50 5.20
CA ARG A 160 9.70 -8.74 5.79
C ARG A 160 9.15 -8.97 7.21
N LEU A 161 9.07 -7.92 8.01
CA LEU A 161 8.40 -7.99 9.32
C LEU A 161 6.94 -8.42 9.20
N ALA A 162 6.21 -7.87 8.21
CA ALA A 162 4.82 -8.22 7.98
C ALA A 162 4.64 -9.68 7.55
N GLU A 163 5.57 -10.23 6.77
CA GLU A 163 5.59 -11.65 6.41
C GLU A 163 5.79 -12.55 7.65
N LEU A 164 6.70 -12.15 8.56
CA LEU A 164 6.96 -12.89 9.80
C LEU A 164 5.80 -12.88 10.80
N ALA A 165 4.90 -11.91 10.68
CA ALA A 165 3.68 -11.88 11.49
C ALA A 165 2.66 -12.96 11.10
N GLU A 166 2.84 -13.64 9.96
CA GLU A 166 1.95 -14.69 9.43
C GLU A 166 0.47 -14.26 9.44
N ASN A 167 0.20 -13.01 9.06
CA ASN A 167 -1.13 -12.45 8.94
C ASN A 167 -1.26 -11.58 7.68
N ASP A 168 -1.75 -12.20 6.62
CA ASP A 168 -1.89 -11.55 5.31
C ASP A 168 -2.77 -10.29 5.33
N PHE A 169 -3.76 -10.22 6.23
CA PHE A 169 -4.62 -9.04 6.35
C PHE A 169 -3.86 -7.86 6.96
N LEU A 170 -3.08 -8.07 8.01
CA LEU A 170 -2.22 -7.04 8.59
C LEU A 170 -1.12 -6.62 7.61
N ALA A 171 -0.48 -7.58 6.94
CA ALA A 171 0.54 -7.30 5.93
C ALA A 171 0.00 -6.41 4.80
N ARG A 172 -1.19 -6.72 4.28
CA ARG A 172 -1.83 -5.90 3.25
C ARG A 172 -2.26 -4.53 3.77
N ALA A 173 -2.78 -4.45 4.99
CA ALA A 173 -3.14 -3.18 5.61
C ALA A 173 -1.90 -2.27 5.79
N ALA A 174 -0.80 -2.81 6.31
CA ALA A 174 0.46 -2.08 6.45
C ALA A 174 1.00 -1.61 5.09
N GLN A 175 1.02 -2.49 4.08
CA GLN A 175 1.43 -2.14 2.73
C GLN A 175 0.58 -0.99 2.15
N SER A 176 -0.72 -1.02 2.40
CA SER A 176 -1.67 0.02 1.98
C SER A 176 -1.35 1.37 2.61
N LEU A 177 -1.14 1.39 3.92
CA LEU A 177 -0.77 2.61 4.64
C LEU A 177 0.62 3.12 4.23
N ASN A 178 1.54 2.21 3.90
CA ASN A 178 2.86 2.56 3.39
C ASN A 178 2.80 3.28 2.05
N VAL A 179 1.94 2.83 1.12
CA VAL A 179 1.72 3.50 -0.17
C VAL A 179 1.16 4.90 0.04
N LEU A 180 0.15 5.05 0.92
CA LEU A 180 -0.42 6.35 1.28
C LEU A 180 0.61 7.30 1.90
N GLY A 181 1.61 6.75 2.59
CA GLY A 181 2.67 7.50 3.25
C GLY A 181 3.91 7.82 2.40
N LEU A 182 4.00 7.31 1.16
CA LEU A 182 5.21 7.42 0.33
C LEU A 182 5.70 8.86 0.15
N GLU A 183 4.81 9.80 -0.15
CA GLU A 183 5.18 11.21 -0.36
C GLU A 183 5.71 11.86 0.93
N PHE A 184 5.14 11.50 2.08
CA PHE A 184 5.61 11.98 3.38
C PHE A 184 6.98 11.38 3.73
N ARG A 185 7.20 10.09 3.42
CA ARG A 185 8.49 9.42 3.68
C ARG A 185 9.62 9.92 2.80
N LYS A 186 9.34 10.33 1.56
CA LYS A 186 10.37 10.99 0.72
C LYS A 186 10.96 12.19 1.44
N VAL A 187 10.10 13.01 2.05
CA VAL A 187 10.53 14.19 2.80
C VAL A 187 11.38 13.79 4.02
N ALA A 188 10.94 12.79 4.80
CA ALA A 188 11.64 12.36 6.01
C ALA A 188 13.02 11.72 5.70
N SER A 189 13.12 10.89 4.65
CA SER A 189 14.35 10.17 4.30
C SER A 189 15.42 11.03 3.59
N GLU A 190 15.19 12.31 3.40
CA GLU A 190 16.19 13.25 2.85
C GLU A 190 17.15 13.80 3.90
N THR A 191 16.93 13.48 5.19
CA THR A 191 17.73 14.00 6.30
C THR A 191 18.57 12.88 6.94
N PRO A 192 19.91 12.95 6.93
CA PRO A 192 20.79 11.90 7.46
C PRO A 192 20.50 11.51 8.91
N ASP A 193 20.17 12.48 9.77
CA ASP A 193 19.87 12.24 11.19
C ASP A 193 18.59 11.38 11.34
N VAL A 194 17.60 11.58 10.48
CA VAL A 194 16.37 10.77 10.47
C VAL A 194 16.66 9.33 10.07
N ILE A 195 17.52 9.14 9.06
CA ILE A 195 17.96 7.81 8.63
C ILE A 195 18.69 7.10 9.77
N THR A 196 19.61 7.78 10.44
CA THR A 196 20.37 7.22 11.55
C THR A 196 19.43 6.78 12.69
N THR A 197 18.51 7.64 13.11
CA THR A 197 17.52 7.31 14.13
C THR A 197 16.65 6.11 13.72
N SER A 198 16.19 6.07 12.46
CA SER A 198 15.43 4.92 11.94
C SER A 198 16.20 3.61 12.01
N ILE A 199 17.48 3.61 11.68
CA ILE A 199 18.33 2.41 11.75
C ILE A 199 18.48 1.93 13.20
N GLU A 200 18.64 2.85 14.16
CA GLU A 200 18.69 2.52 15.60
C GLU A 200 17.37 1.91 16.08
N ASP A 201 16.24 2.48 15.68
CA ASP A 201 14.91 1.96 15.97
C ASP A 201 14.72 0.54 15.40
N HIS A 202 15.14 0.30 14.16
CA HIS A 202 15.07 -1.02 13.54
C HIS A 202 15.91 -2.06 14.28
N ARG A 203 17.10 -1.68 14.78
CA ARG A 203 17.89 -2.56 15.66
C ARG A 203 17.14 -2.94 16.93
N ALA A 204 16.46 -1.98 17.55
CA ALA A 204 15.68 -2.23 18.76
C ALA A 204 14.52 -3.19 18.47
N ILE A 205 13.83 -3.02 17.34
CA ILE A 205 12.76 -3.93 16.90
C ILE A 205 13.32 -5.35 16.71
N ILE A 206 14.43 -5.51 15.97
CA ILE A 206 15.05 -6.82 15.75
C ILE A 206 15.50 -7.45 17.06
N ALA A 207 16.07 -6.67 17.98
CA ALA A 207 16.51 -7.18 19.29
C ALA A 207 15.34 -7.75 20.10
N ALA A 208 14.18 -7.08 20.10
CA ALA A 208 12.99 -7.55 20.76
C ALA A 208 12.40 -8.83 20.08
N ILE A 209 12.41 -8.89 18.74
CA ILE A 209 12.00 -10.07 17.99
C ILE A 209 12.92 -11.26 18.30
N LYS A 210 14.23 -11.04 18.30
CA LYS A 210 15.24 -12.05 18.64
C LYS A 210 15.08 -12.56 20.08
N GLY A 211 14.72 -11.64 20.99
CA GLY A 211 14.42 -11.95 22.39
C GLY A 211 13.07 -12.62 22.60
N ARG A 212 12.26 -12.80 21.56
CA ARG A 212 10.86 -13.27 21.65
C ARG A 212 10.06 -12.45 22.66
N ASP A 213 10.20 -11.13 22.60
CA ASP A 213 9.47 -10.16 23.41
C ASP A 213 8.42 -9.40 22.58
N PRO A 214 7.17 -9.90 22.48
CA PRO A 214 6.12 -9.24 21.71
C PRO A 214 5.78 -7.82 22.22
N ALA A 215 5.83 -7.62 23.52
CA ALA A 215 5.53 -6.32 24.13
C ALA A 215 6.64 -5.29 23.79
N GLY A 216 7.90 -5.70 23.92
CA GLY A 216 9.05 -4.89 23.54
C GLY A 216 9.09 -4.59 22.04
N ALA A 217 8.78 -5.56 21.18
CA ALA A 217 8.74 -5.37 19.74
C ALA A 217 7.64 -4.36 19.32
N ARG A 218 6.45 -4.48 19.92
CA ARG A 218 5.36 -3.50 19.73
C ARG A 218 5.80 -2.10 20.16
N ALA A 219 6.36 -1.97 21.34
CA ALA A 219 6.81 -0.68 21.88
C ALA A 219 7.89 -0.04 21.01
N ALA A 220 8.88 -0.81 20.57
CA ALA A 220 9.95 -0.35 19.68
C ALA A 220 9.40 0.13 18.33
N MET A 221 8.46 -0.61 17.72
CA MET A 221 7.83 -0.20 16.46
C MET A 221 6.99 1.07 16.64
N ILE A 222 6.23 1.20 17.72
CA ILE A 222 5.45 2.42 18.01
C ILE A 222 6.40 3.61 18.16
N LEU A 223 7.53 3.44 18.85
CA LEU A 223 8.55 4.49 19.00
C LEU A 223 9.12 4.90 17.64
N HIS A 224 9.50 3.94 16.81
CA HIS A 224 9.93 4.17 15.44
C HIS A 224 8.92 5.01 14.64
N MET A 225 7.65 4.62 14.64
CA MET A 225 6.60 5.37 13.95
C MET A 225 6.44 6.80 14.48
N ASN A 226 6.66 7.02 15.78
CA ASN A 226 6.63 8.35 16.37
C ASN A 226 7.82 9.22 15.91
N HIS A 227 9.03 8.66 15.86
CA HIS A 227 10.21 9.36 15.35
C HIS A 227 10.01 9.79 13.90
N VAL A 228 9.53 8.88 13.04
CA VAL A 228 9.25 9.17 11.63
C VAL A 228 8.16 10.23 11.49
N LEU A 229 7.06 10.17 12.28
CA LEU A 229 6.03 11.19 12.28
C LEU A 229 6.58 12.57 12.65
N THR A 230 7.33 12.66 13.75
CA THR A 230 7.89 13.92 14.26
C THR A 230 8.81 14.55 13.21
N SER A 231 9.70 13.75 12.62
CA SER A 231 10.61 14.21 11.57
C SER A 231 9.84 14.67 10.32
N THR A 232 8.82 13.93 9.91
CA THR A 232 7.97 14.29 8.76
C THR A 232 7.27 15.62 9.00
N GLN A 233 6.67 15.83 10.17
CA GLN A 233 5.97 17.07 10.53
C GLN A 233 6.92 18.27 10.58
N ALA A 234 8.11 18.12 11.17
CA ALA A 234 9.11 19.18 11.23
C ALA A 234 9.54 19.65 9.82
N LEU A 235 9.75 18.71 8.91
CA LEU A 235 10.16 19.02 7.54
C LEU A 235 9.01 19.60 6.69
N MET A 236 7.77 19.20 6.93
CA MET A 236 6.61 19.80 6.27
C MET A 236 6.40 21.27 6.67
N THR A 237 6.69 21.62 7.91
CA THR A 237 6.58 23.02 8.41
C THR A 237 7.74 23.89 7.95
N SER A 238 8.87 23.34 7.60
CA SER A 238 10.07 24.07 7.16
C SER A 238 10.11 24.37 5.64
N ARG A 239 9.24 23.75 4.83
CA ARG A 239 9.12 24.04 3.39
C ARG A 239 8.23 25.27 3.19
N PRO A 240 8.71 26.41 2.64
CA PRO A 240 7.84 27.51 2.25
C PRO A 240 6.87 27.04 1.16
N GLN A 241 5.61 27.48 1.28
CA GLN A 241 4.55 27.25 0.29
C GLN A 241 4.86 27.93 -1.04
#